data_14a3c71ea3aa45c8904ef6a1a8bfe85f
#
_entry.id   14a3c71ea3aa45c8904ef6a1a8bfe85f
#
_cell.length_a   1.000
_cell.length_b   1.000
_cell.length_c   1.000
_cell.angle_alpha   90.00
_cell.angle_beta   90.00
_cell.angle_gamma   90.00
#
_symmetry.space_group_name_H-M   'P 1'
#
loop_
_entity.id
_entity.type
_entity.pdbx_description
1 polymer ?
#
loop_
_entity_poly.entity_id
_entity_poly.type
_entity_poly.pdbx_seq_one_letter_code
_entity_poly.pdbx_strand_id
1 'polypeptide(L)'
;DTTDYGIVRIISDSPDKARETLMEAGFRVTLTKVFAIAVPNRAGALADLLEALDRAEVNVEYAYCFAIEGDMAIDVLRIEGDCNIKETIEAAGFRLLEAHEIYA
;
A
#
# COMPACT_ATOMS: atom_id res chain seq x y z
N ASP A 1 -27.72 21.55 -1.59
CA ASP A 1 -26.33 21.61 -1.50
C ASP A 1 -25.70 20.23 -1.27
N THR A 2 -24.90 19.87 -2.17
CA THR A 2 -24.19 18.63 -2.05
C THR A 2 -22.83 18.90 -1.46
N THR A 3 -22.60 18.38 -0.31
CA THR A 3 -21.28 18.43 0.26
C THR A 3 -20.50 17.29 -0.31
N ASP A 4 -19.79 17.57 -1.37
CA ASP A 4 -18.93 16.57 -1.93
C ASP A 4 -17.63 16.56 -1.13
N TYR A 5 -17.40 15.49 -0.44
CA TYR A 5 -16.10 15.27 0.14
C TYR A 5 -15.55 13.98 -0.40
N GLY A 6 -14.31 14.05 -0.73
CA GLY A 6 -13.60 12.89 -1.23
C GLY A 6 -12.54 12.45 -0.24
N ILE A 7 -12.07 11.23 -0.43
CA ILE A 7 -10.94 10.72 0.30
C ILE A 7 -9.76 10.65 -0.66
N VAL A 8 -8.68 11.33 -0.30
CA VAL A 8 -7.45 11.31 -1.07
C VAL A 8 -6.40 10.56 -0.27
N ARG A 9 -5.80 9.56 -0.88
CA ARG A 9 -4.73 8.80 -0.25
C ARG A 9 -3.40 9.27 -0.80
N ILE A 10 -2.51 9.67 0.12
CA ILE A 10 -1.20 10.20 -0.22
C ILE A 10 -0.15 9.34 0.44
N ILE A 11 0.85 8.92 -0.33
CA ILE A 11 2.00 8.20 0.19
C ILE A 11 3.13 9.19 0.32
N SER A 12 3.71 9.28 1.49
CA SER A 12 4.76 10.25 1.78
C SER A 12 5.93 9.57 2.49
N ASP A 13 7.13 10.04 2.21
CA ASP A 13 8.32 9.62 2.92
C ASP A 13 8.45 10.31 4.28
N SER A 14 7.61 11.32 4.53
CA SER A 14 7.58 12.06 5.80
C SER A 14 6.13 12.19 6.27
N PRO A 15 5.50 11.08 6.68
CA PRO A 15 4.07 11.09 6.98
C PRO A 15 3.68 12.02 8.12
N ASP A 16 4.49 12.15 9.15
CA ASP A 16 4.17 13.04 10.25
C ASP A 16 4.17 14.50 9.83
N LYS A 17 5.16 14.90 9.02
CA LYS A 17 5.24 16.25 8.50
C LYS A 17 4.09 16.53 7.55
N ALA A 18 3.76 15.58 6.69
CA ALA A 18 2.65 15.72 5.76
C ALA A 18 1.34 15.90 6.53
N ARG A 19 1.14 15.12 7.60
CA ARG A 19 -0.04 15.25 8.43
C ARG A 19 -0.15 16.64 9.04
N GLU A 20 0.94 17.14 9.64
CA GLU A 20 0.94 18.47 10.23
C GLU A 20 0.59 19.55 9.21
N THR A 21 1.22 19.50 8.05
CA THR A 21 1.00 20.48 6.99
C THR A 21 -0.45 20.47 6.54
N LEU A 22 -1.02 19.29 6.35
CA LEU A 22 -2.39 19.17 5.89
C LEU A 22 -3.39 19.60 6.97
N MET A 23 -3.11 19.28 8.22
CA MET A 23 -3.98 19.69 9.31
C MET A 23 -3.98 21.20 9.48
N GLU A 24 -2.82 21.85 9.32
CA GLU A 24 -2.74 23.31 9.35
C GLU A 24 -3.53 23.94 8.21
N ALA A 25 -3.64 23.25 7.10
CA ALA A 25 -4.42 23.71 5.95
C ALA A 25 -5.93 23.42 6.11
N GLY A 26 -6.34 22.82 7.21
CA GLY A 26 -7.74 22.57 7.50
C GLY A 26 -8.27 21.21 7.06
N PHE A 27 -7.40 20.31 6.66
CA PHE A 27 -7.81 18.97 6.27
C PHE A 27 -7.88 18.02 7.45
N ARG A 28 -8.78 17.06 7.35
CA ARG A 28 -8.84 15.96 8.32
C ARG A 28 -7.91 14.86 7.82
N VAL A 29 -6.95 14.48 8.65
CA VAL A 29 -5.89 13.54 8.25
C VAL A 29 -5.85 12.35 9.18
N THR A 30 -5.78 11.17 8.61
CA THR A 30 -5.55 9.93 9.34
C THR A 30 -4.33 9.25 8.74
N LEU A 31 -3.40 8.83 9.59
CA LEU A 31 -2.26 8.03 9.14
C LEU A 31 -2.66 6.57 9.12
N THR A 32 -2.41 5.93 8.01
CA THR A 32 -2.73 4.52 7.84
C THR A 32 -1.48 3.79 7.37
N LYS A 33 -1.14 2.72 8.06
CA LYS A 33 -0.01 1.90 7.67
C LYS A 33 -0.40 1.04 6.48
N VAL A 34 0.39 1.11 5.42
CA VAL A 34 0.21 0.27 4.24
C VAL A 34 1.51 -0.43 3.91
N PHE A 35 1.41 -1.45 3.10
CA PHE A 35 2.57 -2.21 2.63
C PHE A 35 2.68 -2.03 1.13
N ALA A 36 3.89 -1.77 0.66
CA ALA A 36 4.17 -1.67 -0.77
C ALA A 36 4.91 -2.93 -1.20
N ILE A 37 4.40 -3.58 -2.22
CA ILE A 37 4.89 -4.87 -2.65
C ILE A 37 5.19 -4.81 -4.15
N ALA A 38 6.40 -5.22 -4.53
CA ALA A 38 6.78 -5.31 -5.93
C ALA A 38 6.25 -6.61 -6.50
N VAL A 39 5.49 -6.53 -7.59
CA VAL A 39 4.98 -7.70 -8.30
C VAL A 39 5.31 -7.57 -9.78
N PRO A 40 5.43 -8.68 -10.52
CA PRO A 40 5.61 -8.58 -11.96
C PRO A 40 4.44 -7.85 -12.59
N ASN A 41 4.73 -6.98 -13.56
CA ASN A 41 3.67 -6.23 -14.25
C ASN A 41 3.09 -7.12 -15.36
N ARG A 42 2.30 -8.10 -14.96
CA ARG A 42 1.63 -9.02 -15.87
C ARG A 42 0.24 -9.35 -15.37
N ALA A 43 -0.60 -9.79 -16.26
CA ALA A 43 -1.97 -10.17 -15.90
C ALA A 43 -1.93 -11.29 -14.85
N GLY A 44 -2.73 -11.14 -13.81
CA GLY A 44 -2.85 -12.15 -12.78
C GLY A 44 -1.84 -12.05 -11.64
N ALA A 45 -0.81 -11.19 -11.76
CA ALA A 45 0.20 -11.11 -10.69
C ALA A 45 -0.40 -10.62 -9.37
N LEU A 46 -1.23 -9.59 -9.42
CA LEU A 46 -1.89 -9.11 -8.21
C LEU A 46 -2.84 -10.17 -7.65
N ALA A 47 -3.53 -10.89 -8.52
CA ALA A 47 -4.41 -11.96 -8.10
C ALA A 47 -3.63 -13.07 -7.38
N ASP A 48 -2.45 -13.42 -7.90
CA ASP A 48 -1.59 -14.41 -7.26
C ASP A 48 -1.17 -13.96 -5.87
N LEU A 49 -0.83 -12.68 -5.73
CA LEU A 49 -0.44 -12.11 -4.44
C LEU A 49 -1.61 -12.17 -3.46
N LEU A 50 -2.79 -11.74 -3.89
CA LEU A 50 -3.97 -11.74 -3.02
C LEU A 50 -4.37 -13.16 -2.62
N GLU A 51 -4.21 -14.12 -3.52
CA GLU A 51 -4.48 -15.51 -3.21
C GLU A 51 -3.51 -16.07 -2.17
N ALA A 52 -2.23 -15.71 -2.29
CA ALA A 52 -1.24 -16.13 -1.31
C ALA A 52 -1.55 -15.56 0.07
N LEU A 53 -1.98 -14.32 0.14
CA LEU A 53 -2.36 -13.68 1.41
C LEU A 53 -3.61 -14.32 1.98
N ASP A 54 -4.57 -14.67 1.14
CA ASP A 54 -5.80 -15.33 1.57
C ASP A 54 -5.49 -16.71 2.19
N ARG A 55 -4.59 -17.46 1.56
CA ARG A 55 -4.17 -18.76 2.10
C ARG A 55 -3.46 -18.64 3.44
N ALA A 56 -2.80 -17.52 3.67
CA ALA A 56 -2.14 -17.24 4.94
C ALA A 56 -3.08 -16.60 5.96
N GLU A 57 -4.35 -16.50 5.62
CA GLU A 57 -5.40 -15.91 6.46
C GLU A 57 -5.12 -14.44 6.80
N VAL A 58 -4.50 -13.73 5.86
CA VAL A 58 -4.25 -12.30 5.97
C VAL A 58 -5.41 -11.55 5.35
N ASN A 59 -6.01 -10.65 6.11
CA ASN A 59 -7.16 -9.89 5.64
C ASN A 59 -6.71 -8.59 4.98
N VAL A 60 -6.95 -8.47 3.68
CA VAL A 60 -6.61 -7.28 2.90
C VAL A 60 -7.85 -6.41 2.80
N GLU A 61 -7.77 -5.19 3.33
CA GLU A 61 -8.90 -4.27 3.28
C GLU A 61 -9.04 -3.61 1.91
N TYR A 62 -7.90 -3.24 1.32
CA TYR A 62 -7.88 -2.71 -0.05
C TYR A 62 -6.48 -2.86 -0.63
N ALA A 63 -6.41 -2.78 -1.95
CA ALA A 63 -5.17 -2.84 -2.69
C ALA A 63 -5.30 -2.01 -3.95
N TYR A 64 -4.20 -1.37 -4.37
CA TYR A 64 -4.19 -0.64 -5.64
C TYR A 64 -2.77 -0.55 -6.17
N CYS A 65 -2.66 -0.36 -7.48
CA CYS A 65 -1.36 -0.17 -8.11
C CYS A 65 -0.91 1.28 -7.92
N PHE A 66 0.22 1.45 -7.26
CA PHE A 66 0.79 2.77 -6.98
C PHE A 66 1.63 3.28 -8.15
N ALA A 67 2.44 2.41 -8.73
CA ALA A 67 3.36 2.80 -9.79
C ALA A 67 3.74 1.59 -10.63
N ILE A 68 4.20 1.86 -11.84
CA ILE A 68 4.74 0.84 -12.72
C ILE A 68 6.14 1.30 -13.11
N GLU A 69 7.12 0.43 -12.89
CA GLU A 69 8.51 0.70 -13.24
C GLU A 69 9.05 -0.48 -14.03
N GLY A 70 9.20 -0.30 -15.34
CA GLY A 70 9.65 -1.37 -16.23
C GLY A 70 8.66 -2.51 -16.25
N ASP A 71 9.14 -3.69 -15.94
CA ASP A 71 8.33 -4.91 -15.91
C ASP A 71 7.80 -5.24 -14.52
N MET A 72 7.94 -4.30 -13.58
CA MET A 72 7.44 -4.46 -12.22
C MET A 72 6.36 -3.45 -11.92
N ALA A 73 5.38 -3.85 -11.15
CA ALA A 73 4.37 -2.97 -10.61
C ALA A 73 4.56 -2.89 -9.10
N ILE A 74 4.26 -1.72 -8.54
CA ILE A 74 4.29 -1.53 -7.09
C ILE A 74 2.84 -1.45 -6.63
N ASP A 75 2.41 -2.45 -5.88
CA ASP A 75 1.07 -2.50 -5.34
C ASP A 75 1.08 -2.14 -3.87
N VAL A 76 0.13 -1.32 -3.47
CA VAL A 76 -0.02 -0.88 -2.09
C VAL A 76 -1.21 -1.60 -1.50
N LEU A 77 -1.00 -2.21 -0.34
CA LEU A 77 -2.02 -2.99 0.35
C LEU A 77 -2.21 -2.48 1.77
N ARG A 78 -3.47 -2.31 2.15
CA ARG A 78 -3.82 -2.09 3.54
C ARG A 78 -4.25 -3.42 4.13
N ILE A 79 -3.51 -3.87 5.11
CA ILE A 79 -3.71 -5.17 5.73
C ILE A 79 -4.17 -4.94 7.16
N GLU A 80 -5.22 -5.65 7.54
CA GLU A 80 -5.76 -5.57 8.88
C GLU A 80 -5.02 -6.53 9.80
N GLY A 81 -4.76 -6.06 11.01
CA GLY A 81 -4.11 -6.89 12.00
C GLY A 81 -2.61 -6.77 12.03
N ASP A 82 -2.02 -7.50 12.96
CA ASP A 82 -0.58 -7.47 13.20
C ASP A 82 -0.03 -8.87 12.92
N CYS A 83 0.41 -9.08 11.70
CA CYS A 83 0.95 -10.36 11.29
C CYS A 83 2.30 -10.17 10.62
N ASN A 84 3.05 -11.25 10.51
CA ASN A 84 4.38 -11.22 9.94
C ASN A 84 4.29 -11.21 8.41
N ILE A 85 3.95 -10.06 7.87
CA ILE A 85 3.67 -9.89 6.46
C ILE A 85 4.91 -10.15 5.60
N LYS A 86 6.06 -9.70 6.08
CA LYS A 86 7.30 -9.85 5.30
C LYS A 86 7.57 -11.30 4.95
N GLU A 87 7.46 -12.19 5.92
CA GLU A 87 7.71 -13.61 5.68
C GLU A 87 6.69 -14.20 4.72
N THR A 88 5.41 -13.85 4.88
CA THR A 88 4.35 -14.33 4.02
C THR A 88 4.57 -13.87 2.58
N ILE A 89 4.91 -12.60 2.39
CA ILE A 89 5.14 -12.02 1.07
C ILE A 89 6.34 -12.67 0.39
N GLU A 90 7.44 -12.81 1.11
CA GLU A 90 8.66 -13.38 0.55
C GLU A 90 8.51 -14.87 0.26
N ALA A 91 7.79 -15.59 1.12
CA ALA A 91 7.52 -17.00 0.87
C ALA A 91 6.68 -17.24 -0.37
N ALA A 92 5.85 -16.26 -0.73
CA ALA A 92 5.01 -16.33 -1.92
C ALA A 92 5.77 -15.91 -3.19
N GLY A 93 7.02 -15.50 -3.07
CA GLY A 93 7.83 -15.10 -4.22
C GLY A 93 7.77 -13.63 -4.57
N PHE A 94 7.22 -12.80 -3.70
CA PHE A 94 7.13 -11.36 -3.90
C PHE A 94 8.09 -10.63 -2.98
N ARG A 95 8.26 -9.34 -3.20
CA ARG A 95 9.20 -8.55 -2.40
C ARG A 95 8.49 -7.37 -1.76
N LEU A 96 8.62 -7.28 -0.43
CA LEU A 96 8.13 -6.14 0.33
C LEU A 96 9.13 -5.00 0.18
N LEU A 97 8.65 -3.83 -0.23
CA LEU A 97 9.48 -2.66 -0.45
C LEU A 97 9.57 -1.80 0.79
N GLU A 98 10.71 -1.18 0.98
CA GLU A 98 10.90 -0.20 2.02
C GLU A 98 10.72 1.21 1.43
N ALA A 99 10.48 2.19 2.31
CA ALA A 99 10.16 3.55 1.86
C ALA A 99 11.20 4.14 0.91
N HIS A 100 12.49 3.91 1.18
CA HIS A 100 13.55 4.46 0.35
C HIS A 100 13.58 3.86 -1.06
N GLU A 101 13.05 2.66 -1.24
CA GLU A 101 12.97 2.03 -2.56
C GLU A 101 11.87 2.63 -3.41
N ILE A 102 10.87 3.24 -2.77
CA ILE A 102 9.74 3.86 -3.46
C ILE A 102 10.04 5.28 -3.85
N TYR A 103 10.77 5.99 -2.99
CA TYR A 103 11.03 7.41 -3.16
C TYR A 103 12.46 7.76 -3.60
N ALA A 104 13.24 6.76 -3.88
CA ALA A 104 14.63 6.99 -4.26
C ALA A 104 14.76 7.70 -5.63
#